data_60c0e6d3881267be09756c0e4e9ad5ea
#
_entry.id   60c0e6d3881267be09756c0e4e9ad5ea
#
_cell.length_a   1.000
_cell.length_b   1.000
_cell.length_c   1.000
_cell.angle_alpha   90.00
_cell.angle_beta   90.00
_cell.angle_gamma   90.00
#
_symmetry.space_group_name_H-M   'P 1'
#
loop_
_entity.id
_entity.type
_entity.pdbx_description
1 polymer ?
#
loop_
_entity_poly.entity_id
_entity_poly.type
_entity_poly.pdbx_seq_one_letter_code
_entity_poly.pdbx_strand_id
1 'polypeptide(L)'
;MAADANFPFKLGAEVTLDEFMTVLVNVGVRGNPAGWLLGDKLQVLCQMLTAAVNDIILVYCLAPVKDDGASEAKKKASDEPEIAHIFQEGDFTLGRRVRCYADKGAFYAAVGAVSCTFSMALALVLSGQMAQFTPTYLFRALMTGALHMGVSANTRYQIVNGIERVLFGALPQNVAKIASVITRLSNNLLGARLWIVMTALTGLA
;
A
#
# COMPACT_ATOMS: atom_id res chain seq x y z
N MET A 1 -2.81 15.86 12.59
CA MET A 1 -2.61 14.51 13.18
C MET A 1 -3.76 13.61 12.77
N ALA A 2 -3.54 12.29 12.63
CA ALA A 2 -4.63 11.35 12.33
C ALA A 2 -5.70 11.39 13.45
N ALA A 3 -6.97 11.41 13.06
CA ALA A 3 -8.10 11.39 14.00
C ALA A 3 -8.37 10.00 14.58
N ASP A 4 -7.81 8.96 13.97
CA ASP A 4 -7.99 7.55 14.35
C ASP A 4 -7.07 7.20 15.54
N ALA A 5 -7.66 6.91 16.70
CA ALA A 5 -6.91 6.48 17.89
C ALA A 5 -6.15 5.16 17.69
N ASN A 6 -6.56 4.33 16.73
CA ASN A 6 -5.92 3.07 16.39
C ASN A 6 -4.87 3.21 15.28
N PHE A 7 -4.61 4.42 14.78
CA PHE A 7 -3.66 4.65 13.68
C PHE A 7 -2.27 4.05 13.93
N PRO A 8 -1.60 4.25 15.10
CA PRO A 8 -0.29 3.65 15.35
C PRO A 8 -0.33 2.11 15.32
N PHE A 9 -1.39 1.51 15.83
CA PHE A 9 -1.58 0.06 15.78
C PHE A 9 -1.76 -0.42 14.34
N LYS A 10 -2.62 0.25 13.56
CA LYS A 10 -2.88 -0.11 12.16
C LYS A 10 -1.62 0.00 11.30
N LEU A 11 -0.86 1.08 11.48
CA LEU A 11 0.40 1.29 10.78
C LEU A 11 1.44 0.23 11.14
N GLY A 12 1.63 -0.03 12.44
CA GLY A 12 2.58 -1.05 12.89
C GLY A 12 2.20 -2.46 12.42
N ALA A 13 0.90 -2.80 12.45
CA ALA A 13 0.42 -4.08 11.96
C ALA A 13 0.65 -4.22 10.44
N GLU A 14 0.36 -3.17 9.66
CA GLU A 14 0.52 -3.20 8.21
C GLU A 14 1.97 -3.41 7.81
N VAL A 15 2.87 -2.54 8.25
CA VAL A 15 4.30 -2.64 7.93
C VAL A 15 4.87 -3.99 8.36
N THR A 16 4.56 -4.47 9.57
CA THR A 16 5.10 -5.75 10.07
C THR A 16 4.59 -6.93 9.23
N LEU A 17 3.30 -6.94 8.89
CA LEU A 17 2.71 -8.04 8.12
C LEU A 17 3.17 -8.04 6.68
N ASP A 18 3.33 -6.87 6.05
CA ASP A 18 3.78 -6.80 4.66
C ASP A 18 5.26 -7.16 4.53
N GLU A 19 6.10 -6.72 5.47
CA GLU A 19 7.50 -7.15 5.55
C GLU A 19 7.63 -8.67 5.72
N PHE A 20 6.83 -9.26 6.60
CA PHE A 20 6.77 -10.72 6.76
C PHE A 20 6.36 -11.40 5.46
N MET A 21 5.34 -10.88 4.78
CA MET A 21 4.88 -11.43 3.50
C MET A 21 5.92 -11.27 2.39
N THR A 22 6.63 -10.14 2.35
CA THR A 22 7.72 -9.92 1.39
C THR A 22 8.82 -10.98 1.54
N VAL A 23 9.24 -11.27 2.77
CA VAL A 23 10.21 -12.35 3.03
C VAL A 23 9.64 -13.70 2.64
N LEU A 24 8.41 -14.02 3.04
CA LEU A 24 7.77 -15.31 2.78
C LEU A 24 7.64 -15.59 1.27
N VAL A 25 7.22 -14.60 0.49
CA VAL A 25 7.12 -14.72 -0.98
C VAL A 25 8.50 -14.96 -1.59
N ASN A 26 9.52 -14.23 -1.16
CA ASN A 26 10.88 -14.44 -1.67
C ASN A 26 11.44 -15.81 -1.28
N VAL A 27 11.16 -16.31 -0.08
CA VAL A 27 11.49 -17.70 0.30
C VAL A 27 10.79 -18.71 -0.59
N GLY A 28 9.52 -18.48 -0.91
CA GLY A 28 8.76 -19.34 -1.83
C GLY A 28 9.32 -19.38 -3.25
N VAL A 29 9.85 -18.26 -3.73
CA VAL A 29 10.40 -18.13 -5.10
C VAL A 29 11.87 -18.57 -5.17
N ARG A 30 12.69 -18.18 -4.19
CA ARG A 30 14.16 -18.34 -4.21
C ARG A 30 14.67 -19.47 -3.32
N GLY A 31 13.81 -20.10 -2.53
CA GLY A 31 14.19 -21.14 -1.56
C GLY A 31 14.81 -20.57 -0.28
N ASN A 32 15.60 -21.41 0.38
CA ASN A 32 16.17 -21.10 1.70
C ASN A 32 17.08 -19.85 1.67
N PRO A 33 16.81 -18.83 2.51
CA PRO A 33 17.62 -17.60 2.60
C PRO A 33 19.10 -17.81 2.88
N ALA A 34 19.49 -18.93 3.50
CA ALA A 34 20.89 -19.27 3.73
C ALA A 34 21.68 -19.48 2.42
N GLY A 35 21.00 -19.89 1.35
CA GLY A 35 21.59 -20.08 0.03
C GLY A 35 21.54 -18.83 -0.88
N TRP A 36 20.95 -17.75 -0.42
CA TRP A 36 20.82 -16.55 -1.24
C TRP A 36 22.16 -15.85 -1.47
N LEU A 37 22.41 -15.48 -2.72
CA LEU A 37 23.55 -14.63 -3.07
C LEU A 37 23.37 -13.23 -2.50
N LEU A 38 24.44 -12.44 -2.47
CA LEU A 38 24.40 -11.06 -1.99
C LEU A 38 23.41 -10.22 -2.78
N GLY A 39 23.35 -10.40 -4.13
CA GLY A 39 22.39 -9.72 -4.99
C GLY A 39 20.93 -10.02 -4.63
N ASP A 40 20.59 -11.26 -4.30
CA ASP A 40 19.26 -11.66 -3.86
C ASP A 40 18.88 -10.97 -2.55
N LYS A 41 19.79 -10.97 -1.58
CA LYS A 41 19.58 -10.29 -0.28
C LYS A 41 19.37 -8.80 -0.44
N LEU A 42 20.17 -8.14 -1.29
CA LEU A 42 20.02 -6.72 -1.59
C LEU A 42 18.69 -6.42 -2.29
N GLN A 43 18.27 -7.26 -3.23
CA GLN A 43 17.00 -7.12 -3.91
C GLN A 43 15.82 -7.24 -2.92
N VAL A 44 15.84 -8.23 -2.04
CA VAL A 44 14.79 -8.39 -1.02
C VAL A 44 14.77 -7.20 -0.07
N LEU A 45 15.94 -6.71 0.36
CA LEU A 45 16.03 -5.51 1.20
C LEU A 45 15.44 -4.28 0.50
N CYS A 46 15.72 -4.07 -0.79
CA CYS A 46 15.12 -2.97 -1.56
C CYS A 46 13.60 -3.10 -1.64
N GLN A 47 13.09 -4.31 -1.84
CA GLN A 47 11.65 -4.59 -1.84
C GLN A 47 11.03 -4.25 -0.49
N MET A 48 11.61 -4.70 0.62
CA MET A 48 11.15 -4.41 1.98
C MET A 48 11.09 -2.90 2.25
N LEU A 49 12.19 -2.18 2.02
CA LEU A 49 12.23 -0.74 2.22
C LEU A 49 11.16 -0.01 1.39
N THR A 50 10.94 -0.44 0.17
CA THR A 50 9.92 0.15 -0.72
C THR A 50 8.51 -0.19 -0.23
N ALA A 51 8.26 -1.41 0.21
CA ALA A 51 6.99 -1.85 0.77
C ALA A 51 6.65 -1.03 2.03
N ALA A 52 7.58 -0.91 2.98
CA ALA A 52 7.38 -0.12 4.19
C ALA A 52 7.02 1.34 3.89
N VAL A 53 7.70 1.99 2.93
CA VAL A 53 7.38 3.37 2.53
C VAL A 53 5.99 3.44 1.90
N ASN A 54 5.64 2.50 1.04
CA ASN A 54 4.32 2.45 0.41
C ASN A 54 3.20 2.24 1.44
N ASP A 55 3.40 1.36 2.42
CA ASP A 55 2.44 1.10 3.49
C ASP A 55 2.22 2.33 4.38
N ILE A 56 3.31 3.02 4.75
CA ILE A 56 3.20 4.28 5.50
C ILE A 56 2.34 5.28 4.73
N ILE A 57 2.57 5.44 3.43
CA ILE A 57 1.81 6.34 2.56
C ILE A 57 0.34 5.90 2.48
N LEU A 58 0.08 4.61 2.24
CA LEU A 58 -1.28 4.06 2.12
C LEU A 58 -2.08 4.24 3.41
N VAL A 59 -1.53 3.84 4.54
CA VAL A 59 -2.23 3.92 5.83
C VAL A 59 -2.44 5.37 6.24
N TYR A 60 -1.44 6.25 6.01
CA TYR A 60 -1.55 7.67 6.33
C TYR A 60 -2.60 8.38 5.47
N CYS A 61 -2.62 8.13 4.17
CA CYS A 61 -3.55 8.79 3.25
C CYS A 61 -5.01 8.34 3.42
N LEU A 62 -5.25 7.18 4.04
CA LEU A 62 -6.59 6.65 4.33
C LEU A 62 -7.02 6.90 5.78
N ALA A 63 -6.16 7.45 6.61
CA ALA A 63 -6.50 7.85 7.98
C ALA A 63 -7.34 9.12 7.98
N PRO A 64 -8.49 9.17 8.68
CA PRO A 64 -9.23 10.40 8.89
C PRO A 64 -8.35 11.46 9.57
N VAL A 65 -8.42 12.70 9.09
CA VAL A 65 -7.67 13.83 9.65
C VAL A 65 -8.52 14.54 10.70
N LYS A 66 -7.92 14.89 11.85
CA LYS A 66 -8.56 15.78 12.81
C LYS A 66 -8.70 17.19 12.22
N ASP A 67 -9.82 17.80 12.47
CA ASP A 67 -10.11 19.19 12.12
C ASP A 67 -9.37 20.10 13.13
N ASP A 68 -8.07 20.23 12.99
CA ASP A 68 -7.21 21.01 13.91
C ASP A 68 -7.16 22.48 13.51
N GLY A 69 -8.27 23.15 13.20
CA GLY A 69 -8.32 24.60 12.97
C GLY A 69 -7.26 25.20 11.99
N ALA A 70 -6.10 24.55 11.84
CA ALA A 70 -5.04 24.92 10.91
C ALA A 70 -5.40 24.71 9.43
N SER A 71 -6.52 24.03 9.18
CA SER A 71 -7.09 23.81 7.85
C SER A 71 -7.97 24.97 7.36
N GLU A 72 -8.14 26.04 8.14
CA GLU A 72 -8.99 27.18 7.75
C GLU A 72 -8.57 27.84 6.43
N ALA A 73 -7.27 27.82 6.12
CA ALA A 73 -6.78 28.36 4.84
C ALA A 73 -7.15 27.44 3.64
N LYS A 74 -7.27 26.12 3.85
CA LYS A 74 -7.76 25.17 2.82
C LYS A 74 -9.28 25.05 2.82
N LYS A 75 -9.97 25.27 3.95
CA LYS A 75 -11.43 25.32 4.05
C LYS A 75 -12.05 26.44 3.23
N LYS A 76 -11.33 27.54 2.97
CA LYS A 76 -11.82 28.63 2.10
C LYS A 76 -11.93 28.29 0.63
N ALA A 77 -11.40 27.14 0.19
CA ALA A 77 -11.48 26.70 -1.21
C ALA A 77 -12.55 25.62 -1.47
N SER A 78 -13.04 24.91 -0.43
CA SER A 78 -14.19 24.00 -0.53
C SER A 78 -14.87 23.92 0.83
N ASP A 79 -16.14 24.32 0.91
CA ASP A 79 -16.98 24.27 2.12
C ASP A 79 -17.34 22.84 2.57
N GLU A 80 -16.69 21.82 2.03
CA GLU A 80 -17.08 20.44 2.25
C GLU A 80 -15.98 19.62 2.94
N PRO A 81 -16.31 18.77 3.96
CA PRO A 81 -15.35 17.95 4.66
C PRO A 81 -14.67 16.94 3.73
N GLU A 82 -13.35 16.74 3.88
CA GLU A 82 -12.56 15.80 3.10
C GLU A 82 -12.91 14.35 3.45
N ILE A 83 -13.03 13.49 2.44
CA ILE A 83 -13.26 12.05 2.58
C ILE A 83 -11.92 11.33 2.51
N ALA A 84 -11.52 10.63 3.58
CA ALA A 84 -10.29 9.86 3.61
C ALA A 84 -10.42 8.51 2.88
N HIS A 85 -11.57 7.84 3.01
CA HIS A 85 -11.88 6.59 2.30
C HIS A 85 -13.38 6.46 2.03
N ILE A 86 -13.74 5.64 1.02
CA ILE A 86 -15.14 5.55 0.53
C ILE A 86 -16.16 5.08 1.56
N PHE A 87 -15.71 4.37 2.60
CA PHE A 87 -16.57 3.87 3.68
C PHE A 87 -16.60 4.79 4.91
N GLN A 88 -16.00 5.99 4.83
CA GLN A 88 -16.02 6.96 5.93
C GLN A 88 -17.45 7.35 6.29
N GLU A 89 -17.72 7.52 7.61
CA GLU A 89 -18.99 8.03 8.13
C GLU A 89 -19.21 9.47 7.73
N GLY A 90 -20.49 9.81 7.50
CA GLY A 90 -20.92 11.14 7.12
C GLY A 90 -21.88 11.13 5.93
N ASP A 91 -22.56 12.24 5.72
CA ASP A 91 -23.54 12.45 4.64
C ASP A 91 -22.82 12.75 3.32
N PHE A 92 -22.08 11.77 2.82
CA PHE A 92 -21.35 11.88 1.57
C PHE A 92 -22.13 11.24 0.43
N THR A 93 -22.36 12.01 -0.65
CA THR A 93 -23.01 11.51 -1.86
C THR A 93 -22.17 10.41 -2.52
N LEU A 94 -22.82 9.53 -3.30
CA LEU A 94 -22.12 8.49 -4.06
C LEU A 94 -21.06 9.10 -5.00
N GLY A 95 -21.36 10.22 -5.63
CA GLY A 95 -20.42 10.92 -6.52
C GLY A 95 -19.12 11.34 -5.79
N ARG A 96 -19.24 11.83 -4.54
CA ARG A 96 -18.07 12.16 -3.72
C ARG A 96 -17.25 10.93 -3.33
N ARG A 97 -17.90 9.81 -3.02
CA ARG A 97 -17.23 8.55 -2.72
C ARG A 97 -16.47 8.00 -3.93
N VAL A 98 -17.08 8.04 -5.12
CA VAL A 98 -16.44 7.64 -6.37
C VAL A 98 -15.24 8.55 -6.69
N ARG A 99 -15.40 9.86 -6.53
CA ARG A 99 -14.30 10.81 -6.72
C ARG A 99 -13.15 10.53 -5.75
N CYS A 100 -13.43 10.33 -4.46
CA CYS A 100 -12.41 9.94 -3.47
C CYS A 100 -11.65 8.67 -3.91
N TYR A 101 -12.36 7.65 -4.38
CA TYR A 101 -11.74 6.42 -4.88
C TYR A 101 -10.81 6.69 -6.07
N ALA A 102 -11.27 7.49 -7.04
CA ALA A 102 -10.50 7.81 -8.24
C ALA A 102 -9.27 8.67 -7.92
N ASP A 103 -9.42 9.71 -7.09
CA ASP A 103 -8.33 10.61 -6.70
C ASP A 103 -7.25 9.85 -5.91
N LYS A 104 -7.65 8.98 -4.96
CA LYS A 104 -6.71 8.12 -4.23
C LYS A 104 -6.04 7.10 -5.16
N GLY A 105 -6.81 6.51 -6.09
CA GLY A 105 -6.28 5.58 -7.08
C GLY A 105 -5.22 6.23 -7.97
N ALA A 106 -5.47 7.44 -8.47
CA ALA A 106 -4.51 8.18 -9.28
C ALA A 106 -3.23 8.53 -8.50
N PHE A 107 -3.39 8.99 -7.25
CA PHE A 107 -2.26 9.28 -6.38
C PHE A 107 -1.43 8.03 -6.10
N TYR A 108 -2.06 6.92 -5.73
CA TYR A 108 -1.36 5.66 -5.46
C TYR A 108 -0.72 5.06 -6.71
N ALA A 109 -1.34 5.24 -7.89
CA ALA A 109 -0.72 4.84 -9.16
C ALA A 109 0.60 5.60 -9.39
N ALA A 110 0.62 6.91 -9.15
CA ALA A 110 1.84 7.70 -9.26
C ALA A 110 2.91 7.27 -8.24
N VAL A 111 2.52 7.08 -6.98
CA VAL A 111 3.43 6.56 -5.93
C VAL A 111 3.99 5.19 -6.31
N GLY A 112 3.13 4.25 -6.72
CA GLY A 112 3.54 2.91 -7.12
C GLY A 112 4.44 2.90 -8.35
N ALA A 113 4.15 3.73 -9.35
CA ALA A 113 5.01 3.87 -10.52
C ALA A 113 6.43 4.30 -10.15
N VAL A 114 6.54 5.33 -9.30
CA VAL A 114 7.85 5.86 -8.87
C VAL A 114 8.56 4.86 -7.97
N SER A 115 7.91 4.36 -6.93
CA SER A 115 8.53 3.48 -5.94
C SER A 115 8.96 2.14 -6.54
N CYS A 116 8.14 1.52 -7.38
CA CYS A 116 8.49 0.27 -8.07
C CYS A 116 9.68 0.48 -9.02
N THR A 117 9.63 1.53 -9.86
CA THR A 117 10.72 1.83 -10.79
C THR A 117 12.04 2.09 -10.04
N PHE A 118 11.98 2.87 -8.97
CA PHE A 118 13.15 3.15 -8.14
C PHE A 118 13.71 1.89 -7.48
N SER A 119 12.85 1.08 -6.86
CA SER A 119 13.25 -0.17 -6.20
C SER A 119 13.90 -1.15 -7.18
N MET A 120 13.30 -1.34 -8.36
CA MET A 120 13.83 -2.23 -9.39
C MET A 120 15.16 -1.72 -9.96
N ALA A 121 15.27 -0.41 -10.22
CA ALA A 121 16.52 0.20 -10.67
C ALA A 121 17.63 0.03 -9.62
N LEU A 122 17.33 0.34 -8.36
CA LEU A 122 18.28 0.19 -7.26
C LEU A 122 18.74 -1.27 -7.09
N ALA A 123 17.82 -2.21 -7.18
CA ALA A 123 18.15 -3.63 -7.10
C ALA A 123 19.11 -4.07 -8.23
N LEU A 124 18.89 -3.60 -9.47
CA LEU A 124 19.80 -3.89 -10.60
C LEU A 124 21.18 -3.26 -10.41
N VAL A 125 21.25 -2.02 -9.90
CA VAL A 125 22.53 -1.36 -9.57
C VAL A 125 23.29 -2.17 -8.54
N LEU A 126 22.64 -2.48 -7.41
CA LEU A 126 23.28 -3.18 -6.29
C LEU A 126 23.68 -4.63 -6.61
N SER A 127 22.95 -5.29 -7.52
CA SER A 127 23.26 -6.65 -7.98
C SER A 127 24.25 -6.71 -9.14
N GLY A 128 24.70 -5.56 -9.67
CA GLY A 128 25.58 -5.48 -10.83
C GLY A 128 24.93 -5.87 -12.17
N GLN A 129 23.59 -5.91 -12.23
CA GLN A 129 22.82 -6.35 -13.40
C GLN A 129 22.33 -5.19 -14.27
N MET A 130 23.14 -4.14 -14.41
CA MET A 130 22.79 -2.93 -15.15
C MET A 130 22.46 -3.16 -16.64
N ALA A 131 22.95 -4.25 -17.24
CA ALA A 131 22.60 -4.62 -18.62
C ALA A 131 21.09 -4.88 -18.82
N GLN A 132 20.35 -5.19 -17.74
CA GLN A 132 18.90 -5.37 -17.76
C GLN A 132 18.13 -4.03 -17.70
N PHE A 133 18.80 -2.94 -17.38
CA PHE A 133 18.21 -1.61 -17.24
C PHE A 133 17.90 -0.99 -18.61
N THR A 134 16.85 -1.48 -19.26
CA THR A 134 16.39 -1.04 -20.57
C THR A 134 15.15 -0.15 -20.46
N PRO A 135 14.86 0.71 -21.47
CA PRO A 135 13.61 1.49 -21.50
C PRO A 135 12.36 0.61 -21.38
N THR A 136 12.38 -0.57 -21.97
CA THR A 136 11.27 -1.55 -21.87
C THR A 136 11.10 -2.05 -20.43
N TYR A 137 12.21 -2.37 -19.74
CA TYR A 137 12.17 -2.79 -18.34
C TYR A 137 11.63 -1.67 -17.44
N LEU A 138 12.11 -0.44 -17.64
CA LEU A 138 11.60 0.72 -16.90
C LEU A 138 10.10 0.92 -17.11
N PHE A 139 9.64 0.87 -18.36
CA PHE A 139 8.21 1.00 -18.66
C PHE A 139 7.38 -0.09 -17.98
N ARG A 140 7.84 -1.34 -17.99
CA ARG A 140 7.18 -2.45 -17.31
C ARG A 140 7.14 -2.25 -15.80
N ALA A 141 8.24 -1.83 -15.17
CA ALA A 141 8.29 -1.53 -13.75
C ALA A 141 7.30 -0.42 -13.36
N LEU A 142 7.28 0.68 -14.14
CA LEU A 142 6.35 1.78 -13.97
C LEU A 142 4.89 1.32 -14.05
N MET A 143 4.53 0.57 -15.09
CA MET A 143 3.17 0.07 -15.28
C MET A 143 2.75 -0.91 -14.20
N THR A 144 3.65 -1.83 -13.80
CA THR A 144 3.39 -2.78 -12.72
C THR A 144 3.10 -2.06 -11.42
N GLY A 145 3.96 -1.12 -11.03
CA GLY A 145 3.79 -0.33 -9.81
C GLY A 145 2.50 0.50 -9.83
N ALA A 146 2.21 1.17 -10.96
CA ALA A 146 1.00 1.96 -11.12
C ALA A 146 -0.28 1.12 -10.97
N LEU A 147 -0.35 -0.03 -11.64
CA LEU A 147 -1.49 -0.94 -11.58
C LEU A 147 -1.62 -1.57 -10.19
N HIS A 148 -0.51 -2.01 -9.60
CA HIS A 148 -0.52 -2.62 -8.28
C HIS A 148 -1.00 -1.67 -7.19
N MET A 149 -0.48 -0.45 -7.15
CA MET A 149 -0.86 0.54 -6.14
C MET A 149 -2.19 1.23 -6.47
N GLY A 150 -2.38 1.68 -7.70
CA GLY A 150 -3.55 2.48 -8.09
C GLY A 150 -4.85 1.67 -8.17
N VAL A 151 -4.78 0.43 -8.63
CA VAL A 151 -5.97 -0.43 -8.78
C VAL A 151 -6.06 -1.44 -7.64
N SER A 152 -5.06 -2.31 -7.50
CA SER A 152 -5.10 -3.41 -6.54
C SER A 152 -5.05 -2.90 -5.09
N ALA A 153 -4.02 -2.18 -4.70
CA ALA A 153 -3.87 -1.70 -3.34
C ALA A 153 -4.98 -0.72 -2.96
N ASN A 154 -5.29 0.27 -3.83
CA ASN A 154 -6.38 1.21 -3.56
C ASN A 154 -7.69 0.49 -3.23
N THR A 155 -8.13 -0.46 -4.07
CA THR A 155 -9.36 -1.21 -3.84
C THR A 155 -9.32 -1.98 -2.53
N ARG A 156 -8.25 -2.74 -2.28
CA ARG A 156 -8.08 -3.58 -1.11
C ARG A 156 -8.06 -2.76 0.19
N TYR A 157 -7.31 -1.66 0.22
CA TYR A 157 -7.21 -0.82 1.42
C TYR A 157 -8.48 -0.02 1.69
N GLN A 158 -9.24 0.37 0.67
CA GLN A 158 -10.58 0.92 0.87
C GLN A 158 -11.49 -0.11 1.58
N ILE A 159 -11.46 -1.37 1.15
CA ILE A 159 -12.23 -2.46 1.76
C ILE A 159 -11.77 -2.73 3.20
N VAL A 160 -10.46 -2.81 3.45
CA VAL A 160 -9.90 -3.01 4.80
C VAL A 160 -10.37 -1.91 5.74
N ASN A 161 -10.31 -0.65 5.33
CA ASN A 161 -10.79 0.45 6.18
C ASN A 161 -12.30 0.36 6.46
N GLY A 162 -13.10 -0.09 5.46
CA GLY A 162 -14.53 -0.35 5.66
C GLY A 162 -14.79 -1.46 6.67
N ILE A 163 -14.07 -2.58 6.58
CA ILE A 163 -14.17 -3.70 7.52
C ILE A 163 -13.73 -3.27 8.91
N GLU A 164 -12.58 -2.63 9.05
CA GLU A 164 -12.06 -2.15 10.34
C GLU A 164 -13.01 -1.18 11.03
N ARG A 165 -13.65 -0.29 10.28
CA ARG A 165 -14.69 0.58 10.81
C ARG A 165 -15.80 -0.21 11.51
N VAL A 166 -16.30 -1.28 10.86
CA VAL A 166 -17.34 -2.14 11.45
C VAL A 166 -16.80 -2.90 12.66
N LEU A 167 -15.60 -3.46 12.55
CA LEU A 167 -14.98 -4.22 13.64
C LEU A 167 -14.77 -3.36 14.90
N PHE A 168 -14.20 -2.18 14.77
CA PHE A 168 -13.96 -1.28 15.91
C PHE A 168 -15.22 -0.62 16.45
N GLY A 169 -16.30 -0.53 15.65
CA GLY A 169 -17.61 -0.05 16.09
C GLY A 169 -18.46 -1.11 16.81
N ALA A 170 -18.30 -2.39 16.44
CA ALA A 170 -19.18 -3.45 16.92
C ALA A 170 -18.56 -4.38 17.99
N LEU A 171 -17.23 -4.45 18.07
CA LEU A 171 -16.52 -5.41 18.91
C LEU A 171 -15.73 -4.73 20.05
N PRO A 172 -15.51 -5.45 21.17
CA PRO A 172 -14.56 -5.00 22.19
C PRO A 172 -13.18 -4.75 21.60
N GLN A 173 -12.48 -3.72 22.09
CA GLN A 173 -11.22 -3.21 21.53
C GLN A 173 -10.17 -4.30 21.23
N ASN A 174 -9.99 -5.27 22.16
CA ASN A 174 -8.99 -6.33 21.96
C ASN A 174 -9.39 -7.31 20.87
N VAL A 175 -10.68 -7.64 20.77
CA VAL A 175 -11.22 -8.54 19.73
C VAL A 175 -11.15 -7.84 18.37
N ALA A 176 -11.52 -6.57 18.31
CA ALA A 176 -11.41 -5.75 17.09
C ALA A 176 -9.98 -5.68 16.57
N LYS A 177 -8.98 -5.51 17.46
CA LYS A 177 -7.56 -5.52 17.07
C LYS A 177 -7.12 -6.86 16.47
N ILE A 178 -7.50 -7.98 17.09
CA ILE A 178 -7.17 -9.32 16.56
C ILE A 178 -7.83 -9.51 15.17
N ALA A 179 -9.10 -9.18 15.04
CA ALA A 179 -9.83 -9.28 13.79
C ALA A 179 -9.23 -8.37 12.71
N SER A 180 -8.77 -7.15 13.08
CA SER A 180 -8.05 -6.24 12.18
C SER A 180 -6.74 -6.84 11.68
N VAL A 181 -5.92 -7.47 12.56
CA VAL A 181 -4.69 -8.16 12.17
C VAL A 181 -4.98 -9.27 11.14
N ILE A 182 -6.01 -10.08 11.38
CA ILE A 182 -6.41 -11.16 10.45
C ILE A 182 -6.85 -10.56 9.10
N THR A 183 -7.62 -9.48 9.13
CA THR A 183 -8.08 -8.78 7.91
C THR A 183 -6.88 -8.26 7.11
N ARG A 184 -5.90 -7.62 7.77
CA ARG A 184 -4.69 -7.10 7.14
C ARG A 184 -3.79 -8.22 6.60
N LEU A 185 -3.60 -9.29 7.35
CA LEU A 185 -2.86 -10.46 6.88
C LEU A 185 -3.48 -11.05 5.61
N SER A 186 -4.81 -11.19 5.58
CA SER A 186 -5.54 -11.67 4.39
C SER A 186 -5.39 -10.71 3.21
N ASN A 187 -5.43 -9.39 3.48
CA ASN A 187 -5.20 -8.34 2.50
C ASN A 187 -3.80 -8.44 1.87
N ASN A 188 -2.76 -8.62 2.70
CA ASN A 188 -1.38 -8.68 2.23
C ASN A 188 -1.11 -9.98 1.47
N LEU A 189 -1.68 -11.11 1.90
CA LEU A 189 -1.62 -12.35 1.14
C LEU A 189 -2.26 -12.22 -0.25
N LEU A 190 -3.43 -11.58 -0.33
CA LEU A 190 -4.08 -11.28 -1.62
C LEU A 190 -3.23 -10.30 -2.44
N GLY A 191 -2.64 -9.29 -1.81
CA GLY A 191 -1.73 -8.32 -2.45
C GLY A 191 -0.53 -8.99 -3.10
N ALA A 192 0.13 -9.89 -2.37
CA ALA A 192 1.26 -10.67 -2.88
C ALA A 192 0.88 -11.53 -4.11
N ARG A 193 -0.31 -12.16 -4.07
CA ARG A 193 -0.83 -12.92 -5.24
C ARG A 193 -1.09 -12.02 -6.44
N LEU A 194 -1.72 -10.88 -6.21
CA LEU A 194 -2.01 -9.90 -7.28
C LEU A 194 -0.74 -9.26 -7.83
N TRP A 195 0.30 -9.09 -7.02
CA TRP A 195 1.62 -8.65 -7.50
C TRP A 195 2.18 -9.62 -8.54
N ILE A 196 2.19 -10.93 -8.24
CA ILE A 196 2.65 -11.96 -9.19
C ILE A 196 1.85 -11.91 -10.51
N VAL A 197 0.54 -11.77 -10.43
CA VAL A 197 -0.31 -11.64 -11.62
C VAL A 197 0.04 -10.40 -12.43
N MET A 198 0.25 -9.25 -11.76
CA MET A 198 0.56 -7.99 -12.44
C MET A 198 1.95 -7.99 -13.06
N THR A 199 2.96 -8.57 -12.41
CA THR A 199 4.30 -8.73 -13.01
C THR A 199 4.25 -9.59 -14.26
N ALA A 200 3.46 -10.66 -14.24
CA ALA A 200 3.25 -11.50 -15.42
C ALA A 200 2.51 -10.76 -16.54
N LEU A 201 1.45 -10.00 -16.23
CA LEU A 201 0.68 -9.25 -17.23
C LEU A 201 1.48 -8.13 -17.89
N THR A 202 2.36 -7.49 -17.16
CA THR A 202 3.23 -6.39 -17.67
C THR A 202 4.52 -6.91 -18.31
N GLY A 203 4.82 -8.19 -18.11
CA GLY A 203 6.07 -8.81 -18.56
C GLY A 203 7.30 -8.33 -17.77
N LEU A 204 7.12 -7.89 -16.52
CA LEU A 204 8.21 -7.51 -15.62
C LEU A 204 8.91 -8.74 -15.01
N ALA A 205 8.15 -9.84 -14.83
CA ALA A 205 8.66 -11.14 -14.37
C ALA A 205 9.28 -11.94 -15.51
#